data_65aca1c2dea20f44eb27613b4f7ddf43
#
_entry.id   65aca1c2dea20f44eb27613b4f7ddf43
#
_cell.length_a   1.000
_cell.length_b   1.000
_cell.length_c   1.000
_cell.angle_alpha   90.00
_cell.angle_beta   90.00
_cell.angle_gamma   90.00
#
_symmetry.space_group_name_H-M   'P 1'
#
loop_
_entity.id
_entity.type
_entity.pdbx_description
1 polymer ?
#
loop_
_entity_poly.entity_id
_entity_poly.type
_entity_poly.pdbx_seq_one_letter_code
_entity_poly.pdbx_strand_id
1 'polypeptide(L)'
;NEIDDEKNNKKNFLSFYRKYKIQDVIKKDQVLLIQIVKEERGTKGAAMTSFISLPGRYSVLLPNNTSTGGVSKKISNPLDRKRLKKLHDNFNLPEGMSLIIRTNAISGEDEDIIADFSYLRKLWTKIREDTLKSKAPVLITELDTPIIKIARDFNQRTIEEIIFSDLKTMKLYKKLEKDFSVKSNKKITHYKDKLPLFESYGIKNPINSLTEENIYLKSGGYL
;
A
#
# COMPACT_ATOMS: atom_id res chain seq x y z
N ASN A 1 27.57 -5.81 -17.69
CA ASN A 1 26.65 -6.70 -17.12
C ASN A 1 25.96 -6.08 -15.91
N GLU A 2 24.88 -5.30 -16.21
CA GLU A 2 24.10 -4.52 -15.23
C GLU A 2 23.54 -5.37 -14.05
N ILE A 3 23.32 -6.67 -14.26
CA ILE A 3 22.76 -7.57 -13.21
C ILE A 3 23.81 -7.91 -12.13
N ASP A 4 25.07 -7.97 -12.49
CA ASP A 4 26.16 -8.27 -11.56
C ASP A 4 26.57 -7.04 -10.76
N ASP A 5 26.46 -5.86 -11.35
CA ASP A 5 26.71 -4.58 -10.67
C ASP A 5 25.61 -4.25 -9.66
N GLU A 6 24.32 -4.54 -9.96
CA GLU A 6 23.23 -4.41 -9.00
C GLU A 6 23.36 -5.38 -7.80
N LYS A 7 23.84 -6.60 -8.02
CA LYS A 7 24.07 -7.58 -6.95
C LYS A 7 25.26 -7.19 -6.07
N ASN A 8 26.31 -6.66 -6.65
CA ASN A 8 27.49 -6.17 -5.93
C ASN A 8 27.17 -4.92 -5.11
N ASN A 9 26.42 -3.97 -5.67
CA ASN A 9 25.97 -2.78 -4.95
C ASN A 9 25.05 -3.15 -3.77
N LYS A 10 24.14 -4.12 -3.92
CA LYS A 10 23.31 -4.63 -2.81
C LYS A 10 24.13 -5.33 -1.73
N LYS A 11 25.13 -6.13 -2.11
CA LYS A 11 26.02 -6.78 -1.13
C LYS A 11 26.84 -5.76 -0.36
N ASN A 12 27.38 -4.75 -1.04
CA ASN A 12 28.14 -3.68 -0.41
C ASN A 12 27.29 -2.81 0.53
N PHE A 13 26.04 -2.49 0.13
CA PHE A 13 25.09 -1.76 0.94
C PHE A 13 24.69 -2.53 2.21
N LEU A 14 24.35 -3.81 2.08
CA LEU A 14 24.01 -4.67 3.22
C LEU A 14 25.23 -4.92 4.14
N SER A 15 26.44 -4.99 3.59
CA SER A 15 27.67 -5.15 4.38
C SER A 15 27.98 -3.89 5.20
N PHE A 16 27.68 -2.72 4.66
CA PHE A 16 27.85 -1.44 5.36
C PHE A 16 26.95 -1.36 6.59
N TYR A 17 25.66 -1.66 6.46
CA TYR A 17 24.72 -1.63 7.60
C TYR A 17 25.01 -2.70 8.67
N ARG A 18 25.60 -3.84 8.30
CA ARG A 18 26.00 -4.90 9.26
C ARG A 18 27.18 -4.53 10.14
N LYS A 19 27.93 -3.49 9.79
CA LYS A 19 29.07 -3.01 10.59
C LYS A 19 28.65 -2.24 11.83
N TYR A 20 27.42 -1.70 11.85
CA TYR A 20 26.93 -0.87 12.94
C TYR A 20 25.91 -1.65 13.77
N LYS A 21 26.06 -1.59 15.09
CA LYS A 21 25.02 -2.04 16.02
C LYS A 21 23.95 -0.96 16.14
N ILE A 22 22.73 -1.34 16.50
CA ILE A 22 21.64 -0.37 16.65
C ILE A 22 21.97 0.71 17.68
N GLN A 23 22.75 0.37 18.71
CA GLN A 23 23.21 1.31 19.75
C GLN A 23 24.18 2.36 19.22
N ASP A 24 24.87 2.11 18.10
CA ASP A 24 25.83 3.03 17.50
C ASP A 24 25.12 4.13 16.69
N VAL A 25 23.88 3.85 16.22
CA VAL A 25 23.14 4.73 15.32
C VAL A 25 21.90 5.36 15.96
N ILE A 26 21.32 4.73 17.00
CA ILE A 26 20.14 5.24 17.71
C ILE A 26 20.51 5.52 19.15
N LYS A 27 20.24 6.75 19.61
CA LYS A 27 20.49 7.18 20.98
C LYS A 27 19.22 7.11 21.82
N LYS A 28 19.39 6.96 23.15
CA LYS A 28 18.28 7.07 24.11
C LYS A 28 17.59 8.43 23.96
N ASP A 29 16.26 8.45 24.06
CA ASP A 29 15.42 9.65 23.97
C ASP A 29 15.42 10.34 22.58
N GLN A 30 15.99 9.69 21.56
CA GLN A 30 15.94 10.15 20.17
C GLN A 30 14.53 9.95 19.60
N VAL A 31 13.94 11.02 19.04
CA VAL A 31 12.67 10.98 18.32
C VAL A 31 12.90 10.54 16.89
N LEU A 32 12.18 9.52 16.44
CA LEU A 32 12.29 8.93 15.10
C LEU A 32 10.90 8.82 14.46
N LEU A 33 10.83 9.06 13.15
CA LEU A 33 9.68 8.65 12.35
C LEU A 33 9.89 7.19 11.94
N ILE A 34 8.96 6.33 12.35
CA ILE A 34 8.99 4.90 12.05
C ILE A 34 7.70 4.45 11.39
N GLN A 35 7.79 3.43 10.56
CA GLN A 35 6.65 2.72 9.98
C GLN A 35 6.55 1.33 10.59
N ILE A 36 5.36 0.97 11.07
CA ILE A 36 5.03 -0.39 11.51
C ILE A 36 4.77 -1.22 10.25
N VAL A 37 5.55 -2.27 10.05
CA VAL A 37 5.45 -3.18 8.89
C VAL A 37 4.63 -4.42 9.24
N LYS A 38 4.74 -4.89 10.48
CA LYS A 38 3.99 -6.03 11.01
C LYS A 38 3.57 -5.73 12.43
N GLU A 39 2.36 -6.11 12.76
CA GLU A 39 1.86 -6.07 14.12
C GLU A 39 2.58 -7.08 15.02
N GLU A 40 2.45 -6.91 16.31
CA GLU A 40 2.94 -7.87 17.28
C GLU A 40 2.25 -9.24 17.11
N ARG A 41 2.98 -10.31 17.34
CA ARG A 41 2.46 -11.67 17.23
C ARG A 41 3.02 -12.53 18.35
N GLY A 42 2.15 -12.97 19.24
CA GLY A 42 2.54 -13.75 20.41
C GLY A 42 3.51 -12.95 21.29
N THR A 43 4.69 -13.50 21.53
CA THR A 43 5.75 -12.85 22.32
C THR A 43 6.66 -11.92 21.54
N LYS A 44 6.46 -11.82 20.21
CA LYS A 44 7.27 -10.94 19.32
C LYS A 44 6.62 -9.57 19.22
N GLY A 45 7.38 -8.53 19.51
CA GLY A 45 6.96 -7.15 19.28
C GLY A 45 6.76 -6.81 17.80
N ALA A 46 6.15 -5.65 17.55
CA ALA A 46 5.92 -5.15 16.19
C ALA A 46 7.22 -4.99 15.39
N ALA A 47 7.19 -5.32 14.11
CA ALA A 47 8.29 -5.06 13.20
C ALA A 47 8.21 -3.63 12.67
N MET A 48 9.24 -2.86 12.89
CA MET A 48 9.32 -1.44 12.55
C MET A 48 10.50 -1.16 11.63
N THR A 49 10.39 -0.11 10.82
CA THR A 49 11.45 0.38 9.95
C THR A 49 11.46 1.91 9.92
N SER A 50 12.63 2.50 9.74
CA SER A 50 12.78 3.92 9.42
C SER A 50 12.75 4.20 7.91
N PHE A 51 12.82 3.16 7.07
CA PHE A 51 12.66 3.29 5.63
C PHE A 51 11.17 3.32 5.29
N ILE A 52 10.65 4.52 5.05
CA ILE A 52 9.23 4.74 4.80
C ILE A 52 8.86 4.25 3.40
N SER A 53 7.73 3.57 3.30
CA SER A 53 7.16 3.07 2.06
C SER A 53 5.69 3.48 1.97
N LEU A 54 5.36 4.28 0.98
CA LEU A 54 4.01 4.80 0.75
C LEU A 54 3.37 4.08 -0.44
N PRO A 55 2.47 3.11 -0.22
CA PRO A 55 1.86 2.37 -1.30
C PRO A 55 0.71 3.17 -1.92
N GLY A 56 0.84 3.47 -3.22
CA GLY A 56 -0.23 3.91 -4.09
C GLY A 56 -0.90 2.74 -4.83
N ARG A 57 -1.78 3.06 -5.75
CA ARG A 57 -2.45 2.07 -6.59
C ARG A 57 -1.51 1.50 -7.65
N TYR A 58 -0.81 2.37 -8.36
CA TYR A 58 0.07 2.04 -9.48
C TYR A 58 1.54 2.10 -9.14
N SER A 59 1.88 2.75 -8.03
CA SER A 59 3.26 2.98 -7.64
C SER A 59 3.47 2.83 -6.13
N VAL A 60 4.72 2.75 -5.71
CA VAL A 60 5.14 2.83 -4.30
C VAL A 60 6.22 3.88 -4.21
N LEU A 61 5.99 4.92 -3.43
CA LEU A 61 6.99 5.95 -3.16
C LEU A 61 7.83 5.56 -1.95
N LEU A 62 9.15 5.61 -2.11
CA LEU A 62 10.15 5.37 -1.08
C LEU A 62 10.90 6.68 -0.82
N PRO A 63 10.42 7.52 0.10
CA PRO A 63 10.87 8.91 0.22
C PRO A 63 12.24 9.07 0.87
N ASN A 64 12.81 8.03 1.45
CA ASN A 64 14.12 8.02 2.09
C ASN A 64 14.95 6.77 1.76
N ASN A 65 14.78 6.23 0.55
CA ASN A 65 15.51 5.06 0.08
C ASN A 65 15.81 5.19 -1.41
N THR A 66 17.08 5.26 -1.77
CA THR A 66 17.57 5.38 -3.15
C THR A 66 17.91 4.07 -3.82
N SER A 67 17.99 2.98 -3.05
CA SER A 67 18.57 1.71 -3.53
C SER A 67 17.62 0.85 -4.37
N THR A 68 16.34 1.19 -4.47
CA THR A 68 15.33 0.33 -5.09
C THR A 68 14.27 1.15 -5.82
N GLY A 69 14.58 1.65 -7.02
CA GLY A 69 13.60 2.30 -7.89
C GLY A 69 13.35 1.53 -9.18
N GLY A 70 12.33 1.96 -9.95
CA GLY A 70 12.07 1.45 -11.29
C GLY A 70 10.78 0.66 -11.45
N VAL A 71 10.74 -0.20 -12.48
CA VAL A 71 9.56 -1.00 -12.81
C VAL A 71 9.64 -2.37 -12.13
N SER A 72 8.54 -2.79 -11.51
CA SER A 72 8.43 -4.08 -10.81
C SER A 72 8.99 -5.24 -11.65
N LYS A 73 9.80 -6.12 -11.03
CA LYS A 73 10.38 -7.31 -11.68
C LYS A 73 9.31 -8.31 -12.13
N LYS A 74 8.09 -8.24 -11.57
CA LYS A 74 6.95 -9.09 -11.96
C LYS A 74 6.34 -8.71 -13.31
N ILE A 75 6.70 -7.54 -13.88
CA ILE A 75 6.27 -7.13 -15.21
C ILE A 75 7.24 -7.73 -16.23
N SER A 76 6.82 -8.83 -16.87
CA SER A 76 7.65 -9.58 -17.81
C SER A 76 7.47 -9.16 -19.26
N ASN A 77 6.30 -8.60 -19.63
CA ASN A 77 6.04 -8.15 -21.00
C ASN A 77 7.00 -7.00 -21.38
N PRO A 78 7.81 -7.14 -22.45
CA PRO A 78 8.80 -6.14 -22.83
C PRO A 78 8.19 -4.78 -23.23
N LEU A 79 7.00 -4.78 -23.86
CA LEU A 79 6.33 -3.56 -24.32
C LEU A 79 5.84 -2.75 -23.12
N ASP A 80 5.12 -3.41 -22.20
CA ASP A 80 4.66 -2.76 -20.97
C ASP A 80 5.83 -2.24 -20.13
N ARG A 81 6.87 -3.06 -20.01
CA ARG A 81 8.06 -2.66 -19.28
C ARG A 81 8.75 -1.45 -19.89
N LYS A 82 8.85 -1.37 -21.23
CA LYS A 82 9.43 -0.23 -21.94
C LYS A 82 8.58 1.03 -21.74
N ARG A 83 7.24 0.94 -21.87
CA ARG A 83 6.31 2.05 -21.61
C ARG A 83 6.47 2.59 -20.20
N LEU A 84 6.38 1.70 -19.21
CA LEU A 84 6.42 2.07 -17.81
C LEU A 84 7.81 2.57 -17.37
N LYS A 85 8.90 2.07 -17.97
CA LYS A 85 10.25 2.60 -17.72
C LYS A 85 10.36 4.03 -18.25
N LYS A 86 9.89 4.30 -19.48
CA LYS A 86 9.87 5.66 -20.03
C LYS A 86 9.05 6.61 -19.15
N LEU A 87 7.91 6.16 -18.67
CA LEU A 87 7.08 6.96 -17.75
C LEU A 87 7.79 7.21 -16.42
N HIS A 88 8.43 6.18 -15.84
CA HIS A 88 9.21 6.29 -14.62
C HIS A 88 10.35 7.31 -14.75
N ASP A 89 11.08 7.28 -15.85
CA ASP A 89 12.23 8.17 -16.08
C ASP A 89 11.81 9.65 -16.25
N ASN A 90 10.54 9.90 -16.61
CA ASN A 90 9.97 11.24 -16.69
C ASN A 90 9.55 11.80 -15.32
N PHE A 91 9.49 10.97 -14.25
CA PHE A 91 9.26 11.47 -12.91
C PHE A 91 10.55 12.09 -12.35
N ASN A 92 10.59 13.42 -12.25
CA ASN A 92 11.69 14.11 -11.60
C ASN A 92 11.65 13.86 -10.09
N LEU A 93 12.26 12.75 -9.66
CA LEU A 93 12.34 12.38 -8.25
C LEU A 93 13.43 13.23 -7.56
N PRO A 94 13.13 13.84 -6.40
CA PRO A 94 14.16 14.47 -5.58
C PRO A 94 15.24 13.46 -5.17
N GLU A 95 16.45 13.96 -4.96
CA GLU A 95 17.54 13.15 -4.41
C GLU A 95 17.12 12.52 -3.07
N GLY A 96 17.50 11.27 -2.87
CA GLY A 96 17.11 10.51 -1.68
C GLY A 96 15.79 9.77 -1.80
N MET A 97 15.02 9.98 -2.87
CA MET A 97 13.75 9.31 -3.12
C MET A 97 13.84 8.29 -4.24
N SER A 98 13.01 7.25 -4.16
CA SER A 98 12.80 6.34 -5.28
C SER A 98 11.33 5.97 -5.43
N LEU A 99 10.96 5.51 -6.62
CA LEU A 99 9.61 5.10 -6.99
C LEU A 99 9.65 3.71 -7.62
N ILE A 100 8.74 2.83 -7.20
CA ILE A 100 8.57 1.51 -7.82
C ILE A 100 7.20 1.49 -8.49
N ILE A 101 7.16 1.24 -9.80
CA ILE A 101 5.91 1.04 -10.54
C ILE A 101 5.43 -0.40 -10.33
N ARG A 102 4.18 -0.56 -9.86
CA ARG A 102 3.55 -1.84 -9.54
C ARG A 102 2.96 -2.52 -10.80
N THR A 103 2.63 -3.81 -10.66
CA THR A 103 1.96 -4.59 -11.73
C THR A 103 0.60 -4.03 -12.13
N ASN A 104 -0.13 -3.39 -11.22
CA ASN A 104 -1.40 -2.74 -11.52
C ASN A 104 -1.28 -1.64 -12.61
N ALA A 105 -0.10 -1.07 -12.79
CA ALA A 105 0.17 -0.06 -13.81
C ALA A 105 0.10 -0.59 -15.25
N ILE A 106 0.12 -1.91 -15.45
CA ILE A 106 -0.01 -2.53 -16.79
C ILE A 106 -1.35 -2.12 -17.42
N SER A 107 -2.44 -2.19 -16.64
CA SER A 107 -3.80 -1.85 -17.08
C SER A 107 -4.20 -0.39 -16.82
N GLY A 108 -3.30 0.41 -16.24
CA GLY A 108 -3.52 1.84 -15.97
C GLY A 108 -3.12 2.71 -17.13
N GLU A 109 -3.84 3.81 -17.35
CA GLU A 109 -3.44 4.88 -18.25
C GLU A 109 -2.29 5.70 -17.63
N ASP A 110 -1.49 6.33 -18.46
CA ASP A 110 -0.31 7.08 -17.99
C ASP A 110 -0.72 8.25 -17.09
N GLU A 111 -1.85 8.89 -17.37
CA GLU A 111 -2.42 9.97 -16.55
C GLU A 111 -2.81 9.49 -15.14
N ASP A 112 -3.36 8.29 -15.03
CA ASP A 112 -3.73 7.70 -13.74
C ASP A 112 -2.48 7.41 -12.89
N ILE A 113 -1.41 6.93 -13.53
CA ILE A 113 -0.13 6.65 -12.86
C ILE A 113 0.53 7.96 -12.39
N ILE A 114 0.45 9.02 -13.20
CA ILE A 114 0.95 10.36 -12.84
C ILE A 114 0.15 10.94 -11.66
N ALA A 115 -1.17 10.76 -11.67
CA ALA A 115 -2.04 11.21 -10.59
C ALA A 115 -1.74 10.46 -9.29
N ASP A 116 -1.52 9.15 -9.34
CA ASP A 116 -1.12 8.32 -8.20
C ASP A 116 0.20 8.80 -7.57
N PHE A 117 1.21 9.06 -8.41
CA PHE A 117 2.48 9.62 -7.95
C PHE A 117 2.32 11.01 -7.30
N SER A 118 1.51 11.87 -7.92
CA SER A 118 1.22 13.21 -7.38
C SER A 118 0.54 13.14 -6.01
N TYR A 119 -0.39 12.21 -5.85
CA TYR A 119 -1.01 11.92 -4.54
C TYR A 119 0.03 11.48 -3.50
N LEU A 120 0.91 10.53 -3.84
CA LEU A 120 1.95 10.03 -2.93
C LEU A 120 2.93 11.13 -2.50
N ARG A 121 3.28 12.04 -3.40
CA ARG A 121 4.09 13.23 -3.06
C ARG A 121 3.40 14.14 -2.06
N LYS A 122 2.11 14.43 -2.28
CA LYS A 122 1.30 15.25 -1.35
C LYS A 122 1.18 14.56 0.01
N LEU A 123 0.94 13.24 0.02
CA LEU A 123 0.87 12.44 1.23
C LEU A 123 2.18 12.51 2.02
N TRP A 124 3.32 12.36 1.34
CA TRP A 124 4.63 12.50 1.99
C TRP A 124 4.87 13.88 2.58
N THR A 125 4.52 14.93 1.84
CA THR A 125 4.63 16.31 2.34
C THR A 125 3.81 16.47 3.62
N LYS A 126 2.55 15.99 3.62
CA LYS A 126 1.70 16.03 4.79
C LYS A 126 2.29 15.27 5.97
N ILE A 127 2.77 14.04 5.76
CA ILE A 127 3.41 13.23 6.82
C ILE A 127 4.58 14.00 7.44
N ARG A 128 5.42 14.64 6.63
CA ARG A 128 6.55 15.45 7.13
C ARG A 128 6.08 16.63 7.97
N GLU A 129 5.11 17.38 7.49
CA GLU A 129 4.56 18.54 8.20
C GLU A 129 3.91 18.13 9.52
N ASP A 130 3.10 17.07 9.51
CA ASP A 130 2.43 16.55 10.71
C ASP A 130 3.46 16.02 11.71
N THR A 131 4.51 15.34 11.25
CA THR A 131 5.62 14.87 12.10
C THR A 131 6.32 16.03 12.80
N LEU A 132 6.64 17.11 12.07
CA LEU A 132 7.34 18.28 12.63
C LEU A 132 6.50 19.07 13.64
N LYS A 133 5.18 19.03 13.52
CA LYS A 133 4.23 19.71 14.41
C LYS A 133 3.83 18.86 15.62
N SER A 134 4.08 17.56 15.57
CA SER A 134 3.61 16.61 16.58
C SER A 134 4.65 16.40 17.67
N LYS A 135 4.16 16.03 18.87
CA LYS A 135 5.01 15.63 19.99
C LYS A 135 4.95 14.10 20.16
N ALA A 136 6.11 13.47 20.09
CA ALA A 136 6.22 12.02 20.27
C ALA A 136 5.86 11.57 21.71
N PRO A 137 5.32 10.35 21.89
CA PRO A 137 4.86 9.41 20.88
C PRO A 137 3.47 9.74 20.33
N VAL A 138 3.25 9.67 19.01
CA VAL A 138 1.97 9.95 18.38
C VAL A 138 1.82 9.20 17.05
N LEU A 139 0.62 8.75 16.73
CA LEU A 139 0.28 8.21 15.40
C LEU A 139 0.15 9.36 14.40
N ILE A 140 1.00 9.39 13.39
CA ILE A 140 0.99 10.44 12.34
C ILE A 140 -0.08 10.13 11.29
N THR A 141 -0.11 8.89 10.77
CA THR A 141 -1.08 8.48 9.75
C THR A 141 -1.20 6.97 9.68
N GLU A 142 -2.36 6.51 9.29
CA GLU A 142 -2.62 5.11 8.95
C GLU A 142 -2.56 4.93 7.43
N LEU A 143 -1.80 3.93 6.98
CA LEU A 143 -1.58 3.67 5.55
C LEU A 143 -2.19 2.35 5.07
N ASP A 144 -2.63 1.50 5.99
CA ASP A 144 -2.89 0.08 5.69
C ASP A 144 -4.17 -0.47 6.33
N THR A 145 -5.14 0.40 6.61
CA THR A 145 -6.48 -0.06 7.06
C THR A 145 -7.21 -0.79 5.93
N PRO A 146 -8.12 -1.73 6.23
CA PRO A 146 -8.89 -2.44 5.21
C PRO A 146 -9.59 -1.52 4.21
N ILE A 147 -10.16 -0.41 4.67
CA ILE A 147 -10.85 0.54 3.79
C ILE A 147 -9.89 1.27 2.84
N ILE A 148 -8.68 1.59 3.30
CA ILE A 148 -7.64 2.19 2.46
C ILE A 148 -7.18 1.19 1.40
N LYS A 149 -6.95 -0.08 1.77
CA LYS A 149 -6.59 -1.16 0.85
C LYS A 149 -7.65 -1.36 -0.23
N ILE A 150 -8.92 -1.40 0.16
CA ILE A 150 -10.04 -1.55 -0.78
C ILE A 150 -10.08 -0.35 -1.73
N ALA A 151 -10.02 0.88 -1.23
CA ALA A 151 -10.07 2.08 -2.06
C ALA A 151 -8.90 2.15 -3.05
N ARG A 152 -7.72 1.68 -2.64
CA ARG A 152 -6.48 1.70 -3.42
C ARG A 152 -6.38 0.56 -4.43
N ASP A 153 -6.57 -0.69 -3.97
CA ASP A 153 -6.16 -1.88 -4.74
C ASP A 153 -7.30 -2.53 -5.51
N PHE A 154 -8.58 -2.30 -5.15
CA PHE A 154 -9.72 -2.90 -5.85
C PHE A 154 -9.81 -2.39 -7.29
N ASN A 155 -10.00 -3.31 -8.24
CA ASN A 155 -10.21 -2.95 -9.64
C ASN A 155 -11.59 -2.33 -9.83
N GLN A 156 -11.64 -1.03 -9.89
CA GLN A 156 -12.88 -0.27 -9.91
C GLN A 156 -13.62 -0.32 -11.25
N ARG A 157 -12.97 -0.78 -12.33
CA ARG A 157 -13.59 -0.87 -13.66
C ARG A 157 -14.62 -2.02 -13.75
N THR A 158 -14.51 -3.04 -12.91
CA THR A 158 -15.40 -4.21 -12.90
C THR A 158 -16.48 -4.16 -11.83
N ILE A 159 -16.44 -3.15 -10.95
CA ILE A 159 -17.37 -2.99 -9.85
C ILE A 159 -18.44 -1.99 -10.25
N GLU A 160 -19.70 -2.42 -10.29
CA GLU A 160 -20.85 -1.59 -10.62
C GLU A 160 -21.38 -0.84 -9.40
N GLU A 161 -21.41 -1.49 -8.24
CA GLU A 161 -21.92 -0.92 -7.01
C GLU A 161 -21.10 -1.33 -5.79
N ILE A 162 -20.93 -0.38 -4.85
CA ILE A 162 -20.38 -0.63 -3.51
C ILE A 162 -21.40 -0.23 -2.47
N ILE A 163 -21.75 -1.17 -1.60
CA ILE A 163 -22.77 -1.00 -0.57
C ILE A 163 -22.10 -0.98 0.79
N PHE A 164 -22.40 0.02 1.58
CA PHE A 164 -21.89 0.19 2.93
C PHE A 164 -23.01 0.08 3.96
N SER A 165 -22.80 -0.72 5.00
CA SER A 165 -23.70 -0.80 6.15
C SER A 165 -23.54 0.36 7.12
N ASP A 166 -22.39 1.05 7.08
CA ASP A 166 -22.07 2.20 7.93
C ASP A 166 -21.82 3.49 7.12
N LEU A 167 -22.51 4.54 7.53
CA LEU A 167 -22.44 5.85 6.86
C LEU A 167 -21.06 6.52 7.02
N LYS A 168 -20.40 6.31 8.16
CA LYS A 168 -19.08 6.88 8.45
C LYS A 168 -18.03 6.28 7.52
N THR A 169 -18.04 4.97 7.38
CA THR A 169 -17.14 4.23 6.46
C THR A 169 -17.40 4.60 5.00
N MET A 170 -18.66 4.76 4.60
CA MET A 170 -19.02 5.23 3.26
C MET A 170 -18.45 6.62 2.96
N LYS A 171 -18.57 7.56 3.91
CA LYS A 171 -18.02 8.92 3.76
C LYS A 171 -16.50 8.90 3.66
N LEU A 172 -15.84 8.08 4.49
CA LEU A 172 -14.39 7.89 4.44
C LEU A 172 -13.96 7.32 3.07
N TYR A 173 -14.65 6.28 2.59
CA TYR A 173 -14.37 5.69 1.29
C TYR A 173 -14.49 6.71 0.15
N LYS A 174 -15.56 7.51 0.11
CA LYS A 174 -15.74 8.58 -0.88
C LYS A 174 -14.63 9.62 -0.87
N LYS A 175 -14.08 9.92 0.32
CA LYS A 175 -12.94 10.81 0.45
C LYS A 175 -11.67 10.18 -0.13
N LEU A 176 -11.38 8.93 0.25
CA LEU A 176 -10.22 8.19 -0.26
C LEU A 176 -10.26 8.02 -1.78
N GLU A 177 -11.44 7.76 -2.34
CA GLU A 177 -11.62 7.64 -3.79
C GLU A 177 -11.24 8.93 -4.53
N LYS A 178 -11.61 10.10 -3.99
CA LYS A 178 -11.18 11.39 -4.52
C LYS A 178 -9.67 11.59 -4.38
N ASP A 179 -9.12 11.22 -3.24
CA ASP A 179 -7.69 11.35 -2.95
C ASP A 179 -6.84 10.48 -3.89
N PHE A 180 -7.30 9.28 -4.23
CA PHE A 180 -6.66 8.40 -5.20
C PHE A 180 -6.94 8.76 -6.66
N SER A 181 -7.67 9.86 -6.91
CA SER A 181 -8.00 10.38 -8.27
C SER A 181 -8.65 9.33 -9.18
N VAL A 182 -9.41 8.41 -8.63
CA VAL A 182 -10.02 7.33 -9.40
C VAL A 182 -11.30 7.82 -10.06
N LYS A 183 -11.30 7.88 -11.38
CA LYS A 183 -12.51 8.06 -12.18
C LYS A 183 -13.28 6.74 -12.20
N SER A 184 -14.38 6.65 -11.47
CA SER A 184 -15.26 5.48 -11.52
C SER A 184 -16.70 5.90 -11.59
N ASN A 185 -17.48 5.21 -12.44
CA ASN A 185 -18.92 5.42 -12.60
C ASN A 185 -19.74 4.50 -11.66
N LYS A 186 -19.10 3.88 -10.66
CA LYS A 186 -19.76 2.98 -9.75
C LYS A 186 -20.71 3.70 -8.80
N LYS A 187 -21.82 3.07 -8.51
CA LYS A 187 -22.79 3.51 -7.52
C LYS A 187 -22.26 3.23 -6.11
N ILE A 188 -22.31 4.22 -5.22
CA ILE A 188 -21.95 4.07 -3.81
C ILE A 188 -23.19 4.31 -2.96
N THR A 189 -23.66 3.23 -2.32
CA THR A 189 -24.95 3.19 -1.64
C THR A 189 -24.77 2.91 -0.14
N HIS A 190 -25.58 3.59 0.67
CA HIS A 190 -25.71 3.27 2.09
C HIS A 190 -26.90 2.31 2.28
N TYR A 191 -26.64 1.13 2.84
CA TYR A 191 -27.63 0.14 3.18
C TYR A 191 -28.48 0.60 4.37
N LYS A 192 -29.82 0.49 4.27
CA LYS A 192 -30.74 1.01 5.30
C LYS A 192 -31.78 0.00 5.77
N ASP A 193 -31.78 -1.22 5.20
CA ASP A 193 -32.79 -2.22 5.55
C ASP A 193 -32.55 -2.78 6.96
N LYS A 194 -33.62 -3.38 7.52
CA LYS A 194 -33.59 -3.94 8.88
C LYS A 194 -32.77 -5.22 8.98
N LEU A 195 -32.74 -6.01 7.90
CA LEU A 195 -31.94 -7.24 7.84
C LEU A 195 -30.46 -6.88 7.66
N PRO A 196 -29.52 -7.48 8.39
CA PRO A 196 -28.09 -7.22 8.20
C PRO A 196 -27.64 -7.44 6.76
N LEU A 197 -26.72 -6.57 6.24
CA LEU A 197 -26.30 -6.56 4.85
C LEU A 197 -25.85 -7.94 4.33
N PHE A 198 -25.02 -8.65 5.07
CA PHE A 198 -24.53 -9.97 4.65
C PHE A 198 -25.59 -11.07 4.70
N GLU A 199 -26.60 -10.91 5.54
CA GLU A 199 -27.76 -11.82 5.54
C GLU A 199 -28.65 -11.58 4.34
N SER A 200 -28.91 -10.31 3.97
CA SER A 200 -29.74 -9.97 2.82
C SER A 200 -29.17 -10.47 1.49
N TYR A 201 -27.84 -10.60 1.40
CA TYR A 201 -27.15 -11.15 0.23
C TYR A 201 -26.80 -12.65 0.37
N GLY A 202 -27.21 -13.31 1.46
CA GLY A 202 -26.99 -14.75 1.67
C GLY A 202 -25.51 -15.14 1.87
N ILE A 203 -24.63 -14.18 2.17
CA ILE A 203 -23.16 -14.42 2.29
C ILE A 203 -22.71 -14.64 3.74
N LYS A 204 -23.57 -14.47 4.73
CA LYS A 204 -23.22 -14.67 6.15
C LYS A 204 -22.78 -16.11 6.43
N ASN A 205 -23.56 -17.11 5.96
CA ASN A 205 -23.25 -18.52 6.19
C ASN A 205 -21.94 -18.96 5.50
N PRO A 206 -21.69 -18.62 4.21
CA PRO A 206 -20.38 -18.84 3.59
C PRO A 206 -19.20 -18.23 4.34
N ILE A 207 -19.35 -17.01 4.90
CA ILE A 207 -18.30 -16.38 5.69
C ILE A 207 -18.05 -17.13 7.00
N ASN A 208 -19.12 -17.53 7.70
CA ASN A 208 -19.00 -18.28 8.95
C ASN A 208 -18.33 -19.65 8.73
N SER A 209 -18.64 -20.35 7.63
CA SER A 209 -18.02 -21.63 7.32
C SER A 209 -16.52 -21.56 7.07
N LEU A 210 -15.96 -20.38 6.73
CA LEU A 210 -14.50 -20.18 6.62
C LEU A 210 -13.77 -20.27 7.96
N THR A 211 -14.48 -20.16 9.08
CA THR A 211 -13.92 -20.24 10.44
C THR A 211 -14.17 -21.60 11.11
N GLU A 212 -14.87 -22.52 10.43
CA GLU A 212 -15.09 -23.89 10.91
C GLU A 212 -13.82 -24.74 10.76
N GLU A 213 -13.65 -25.68 11.68
CA GLU A 213 -12.48 -26.60 11.63
C GLU A 213 -12.51 -27.53 10.40
N ASN A 214 -13.71 -27.86 9.91
CA ASN A 214 -13.93 -28.71 8.76
C ASN A 214 -14.66 -27.97 7.65
N ILE A 215 -14.08 -27.98 6.45
CA ILE A 215 -14.71 -27.43 5.25
C ILE A 215 -15.27 -28.58 4.42
N TYR A 216 -16.60 -28.67 4.33
CA TYR A 216 -17.27 -29.70 3.55
C TYR A 216 -17.27 -29.36 2.07
N LEU A 217 -16.82 -30.32 1.25
CA LEU A 217 -16.79 -30.17 -0.20
C LEU A 217 -18.10 -30.69 -0.82
N LYS A 218 -18.45 -30.16 -1.99
CA LYS A 218 -19.65 -30.61 -2.74
C LYS A 218 -19.60 -32.09 -3.12
N SER A 219 -18.41 -32.69 -3.16
CA SER A 219 -18.18 -34.12 -3.39
C SER A 219 -18.51 -35.04 -2.21
N GLY A 220 -18.90 -34.48 -1.04
CA GLY A 220 -19.17 -35.24 0.19
C GLY A 220 -17.95 -35.47 1.09
N GLY A 221 -16.75 -35.08 0.65
CA GLY A 221 -15.56 -35.07 1.49
C GLY A 221 -15.43 -33.78 2.32
N TYR A 222 -14.45 -33.75 3.24
CA TYR A 222 -14.08 -32.55 4.00
C TYR A 222 -12.57 -32.39 4.08
N LEU A 223 -12.12 -31.17 4.30
CA LEU A 223 -10.74 -30.77 4.56
C LEU A 223 -10.60 -30.30 5.98
#